data_861f6e2ca883c2d7d4e5efe8c6715f36
#
_entry.id   861f6e2ca883c2d7d4e5efe8c6715f36
#
_cell.length_a   1.000
_cell.length_b   1.000
_cell.length_c   1.000
_cell.angle_alpha   90.00
_cell.angle_beta   90.00
_cell.angle_gamma   90.00
#
_symmetry.space_group_name_H-M   'P 1'
#
loop_
_entity.id
_entity.type
_entity.pdbx_description
1 polymer ?
#
loop_
_entity_poly.entity_id
_entity_poly.type
_entity_poly.pdbx_seq_one_letter_code
_entity_poly.pdbx_strand_id
1 'polypeptide(L)'
;MKKYLIFGATGGIGSKLANQLYEEKKDCHLIGRNEEELKKLANKLNYSFTVCDVLKIDFAKKLVEDLSDTDVIGIAYCVGSIEIKPFKITKARDFVSSYVLNLVAVTDIIRSLLDNLKKNNASVVLFSTVAAKKGFTNHSIISSAKSAVEGLTVSLAAELAPNIRINCIAPSLTKSKMA
;
A
#
# COMPACT_ATOMS: atom_id res chain seq x y z
N MET A 1 -19.19 8.69 4.12
CA MET A 1 -18.91 7.74 5.26
C MET A 1 -17.41 7.66 5.48
N LYS A 2 -16.96 7.65 6.76
CA LYS A 2 -15.51 7.59 7.08
C LYS A 2 -14.96 6.19 6.97
N LYS A 3 -13.95 5.97 6.12
CA LYS A 3 -13.36 4.64 5.87
C LYS A 3 -11.83 4.63 5.88
N TYR A 4 -11.28 3.48 6.25
CA TYR A 4 -9.88 3.14 5.99
C TYR A 4 -9.77 2.41 4.65
N LEU A 5 -8.82 2.80 3.81
CA LEU A 5 -8.52 2.11 2.56
C LEU A 5 -7.38 1.10 2.79
N ILE A 6 -7.60 -0.16 2.41
CA ILE A 6 -6.58 -1.21 2.51
C ILE A 6 -6.23 -1.69 1.11
N PHE A 7 -5.10 -1.22 0.58
CA PHE A 7 -4.55 -1.70 -0.68
C PHE A 7 -3.82 -3.02 -0.48
N GLY A 8 -4.01 -3.96 -1.39
CA GLY A 8 -3.48 -5.32 -1.22
C GLY A 8 -4.19 -6.10 -0.10
N ALA A 9 -5.49 -5.85 0.05
CA ALA A 9 -6.32 -6.39 1.13
C ALA A 9 -6.34 -7.92 1.23
N THR A 10 -6.09 -8.64 0.14
CA THR A 10 -6.03 -10.12 0.12
C THR A 10 -4.64 -10.67 0.46
N GLY A 11 -3.63 -9.81 0.59
CA GLY A 11 -2.27 -10.19 0.99
C GLY A 11 -2.16 -10.54 2.47
N GLY A 12 -0.99 -11.08 2.87
CA GLY A 12 -0.74 -11.52 4.26
C GLY A 12 -0.95 -10.43 5.30
N ILE A 13 -0.43 -9.22 5.06
CA ILE A 13 -0.59 -8.06 5.97
C ILE A 13 -1.99 -7.46 5.82
N GLY A 14 -2.42 -7.18 4.58
CA GLY A 14 -3.69 -6.51 4.33
C GLY A 14 -4.91 -7.26 4.88
N SER A 15 -4.94 -8.60 4.71
CA SER A 15 -6.05 -9.42 5.21
C SER A 15 -6.09 -9.49 6.75
N LYS A 16 -4.94 -9.51 7.40
CA LYS A 16 -4.88 -9.46 8.87
C LYS A 16 -5.33 -8.11 9.39
N LEU A 17 -4.88 -7.01 8.76
CA LEU A 17 -5.31 -5.66 9.11
C LEU A 17 -6.82 -5.50 8.92
N ALA A 18 -7.38 -5.98 7.80
CA ALA A 18 -8.83 -5.93 7.56
C ALA A 18 -9.64 -6.65 8.64
N ASN A 19 -9.21 -7.86 9.08
CA ASN A 19 -9.86 -8.58 10.16
C ASN A 19 -9.73 -7.83 11.50
N GLN A 20 -8.55 -7.29 11.84
CA GLN A 20 -8.35 -6.55 13.08
C GLN A 20 -9.23 -5.29 13.14
N LEU A 21 -9.29 -4.51 12.06
CA LEU A 21 -10.14 -3.33 12.00
C LEU A 21 -11.64 -3.67 12.08
N TYR A 22 -12.03 -4.84 11.56
CA TYR A 22 -13.40 -5.35 11.75
C TYR A 22 -13.72 -5.64 13.21
N GLU A 23 -12.82 -6.29 13.94
CA GLU A 23 -12.94 -6.56 15.38
C GLU A 23 -13.05 -5.24 16.18
N GLU A 24 -12.31 -4.20 15.74
CA GLU A 24 -12.35 -2.85 16.30
C GLU A 24 -13.57 -2.02 15.84
N LYS A 25 -14.48 -2.59 15.07
CA LYS A 25 -15.68 -1.92 14.50
C LYS A 25 -15.35 -0.68 13.67
N LYS A 26 -14.23 -0.72 12.95
CA LYS A 26 -13.83 0.32 12.00
C LYS A 26 -14.33 -0.03 10.61
N ASP A 27 -14.84 0.96 9.88
CA ASP A 27 -15.28 0.74 8.50
C ASP A 27 -14.09 0.83 7.53
N CYS A 28 -14.02 -0.11 6.59
CA CYS A 28 -12.95 -0.21 5.61
C CYS A 28 -13.49 -0.35 4.20
N HIS A 29 -12.66 0.08 3.25
CA HIS A 29 -12.82 -0.23 1.84
C HIS A 29 -11.61 -1.03 1.36
N LEU A 30 -11.87 -2.20 0.81
CA LEU A 30 -10.82 -3.15 0.42
C LEU A 30 -10.44 -2.98 -1.04
N ILE A 31 -9.15 -2.88 -1.33
CA ILE A 31 -8.64 -2.73 -2.70
C ILE A 31 -7.66 -3.87 -3.02
N GLY A 32 -7.85 -4.52 -4.15
CA GLY A 32 -7.00 -5.60 -4.61
C GLY A 32 -7.29 -6.00 -6.05
N ARG A 33 -6.41 -6.80 -6.66
CA ARG A 33 -6.51 -7.18 -8.07
C ARG A 33 -7.24 -8.51 -8.32
N ASN A 34 -7.28 -9.40 -7.33
CA ASN A 34 -7.98 -10.67 -7.44
C ASN A 34 -9.40 -10.50 -6.94
N GLU A 35 -10.36 -10.48 -7.87
CA GLU A 35 -11.76 -10.23 -7.58
C GLU A 35 -12.37 -11.29 -6.66
N GLU A 36 -12.11 -12.58 -6.90
CA GLU A 36 -12.70 -13.68 -6.12
C GLU A 36 -12.27 -13.63 -4.65
N GLU A 37 -10.94 -13.52 -4.42
CA GLU A 37 -10.39 -13.43 -3.06
C GLU A 37 -10.89 -12.16 -2.36
N LEU A 38 -10.95 -11.04 -3.09
CA LEU A 38 -11.38 -9.75 -2.56
C LEU A 38 -12.86 -9.78 -2.16
N LYS A 39 -13.72 -10.26 -3.05
CA LYS A 39 -15.16 -10.43 -2.82
C LYS A 39 -15.45 -11.36 -1.64
N LYS A 40 -14.71 -12.48 -1.54
CA LYS A 40 -14.84 -13.39 -0.41
C LYS A 40 -14.49 -12.73 0.92
N LEU A 41 -13.41 -11.95 0.96
CA LEU A 41 -12.99 -11.23 2.17
C LEU A 41 -13.98 -10.11 2.51
N ALA A 42 -14.41 -9.33 1.52
CA ALA A 42 -15.36 -8.24 1.69
C ALA A 42 -16.71 -8.74 2.22
N ASN A 43 -17.26 -9.81 1.64
CA ASN A 43 -18.50 -10.42 2.12
C ASN A 43 -18.39 -10.94 3.56
N LYS A 44 -17.25 -11.57 3.90
CA LYS A 44 -17.00 -12.06 5.26
C LYS A 44 -17.00 -10.93 6.31
N LEU A 45 -16.43 -9.77 5.96
CA LEU A 45 -16.25 -8.64 6.87
C LEU A 45 -17.32 -7.55 6.69
N ASN A 46 -18.27 -7.75 5.78
CA ASN A 46 -19.28 -6.76 5.41
C ASN A 46 -18.67 -5.39 5.02
N TYR A 47 -17.57 -5.41 4.25
CA TYR A 47 -16.88 -4.24 3.75
C TYR A 47 -17.16 -4.00 2.26
N SER A 48 -17.12 -2.75 1.84
CA SER A 48 -17.09 -2.41 0.42
C SER A 48 -15.72 -2.71 -0.20
N PHE A 49 -15.66 -2.90 -1.51
CA PHE A 49 -14.39 -3.17 -2.20
C PHE A 49 -14.36 -2.61 -3.62
N THR A 50 -13.16 -2.38 -4.12
CA THR A 50 -12.87 -2.06 -5.53
C THR A 50 -11.81 -3.02 -6.08
N VAL A 51 -12.10 -3.64 -7.21
CA VAL A 51 -11.11 -4.44 -7.96
C VAL A 51 -10.20 -3.49 -8.72
N CYS A 52 -8.94 -3.41 -8.31
CA CYS A 52 -7.99 -2.47 -8.86
C CYS A 52 -6.59 -3.10 -8.96
N ASP A 53 -5.98 -2.99 -10.14
CA ASP A 53 -4.57 -3.25 -10.35
C ASP A 53 -3.82 -1.92 -10.43
N VAL A 54 -3.01 -1.63 -9.44
CA VAL A 54 -2.25 -0.38 -9.32
C VAL A 54 -1.17 -0.18 -10.38
N LEU A 55 -0.93 -1.18 -11.23
CA LEU A 55 -0.03 -1.09 -12.39
C LEU A 55 -0.74 -0.68 -13.69
N LYS A 56 -2.06 -0.58 -13.69
CA LYS A 56 -2.81 -0.13 -14.87
C LYS A 56 -2.79 1.39 -14.97
N ILE A 57 -2.80 1.86 -16.21
CA ILE A 57 -2.96 3.30 -16.52
C ILE A 57 -4.31 3.77 -15.96
N ASP A 58 -4.34 4.99 -15.44
CA ASP A 58 -5.56 5.64 -14.89
C ASP A 58 -6.24 4.93 -13.71
N PHE A 59 -5.56 3.94 -13.08
CA PHE A 59 -6.13 3.25 -11.92
C PHE A 59 -6.52 4.21 -10.79
N ALA A 60 -5.70 5.23 -10.54
CA ALA A 60 -5.92 6.19 -9.46
C ALA A 60 -7.15 7.07 -9.74
N LYS A 61 -7.38 7.47 -11.00
CA LYS A 61 -8.56 8.23 -11.40
C LYS A 61 -9.84 7.44 -11.17
N LYS A 62 -9.89 6.20 -11.66
CA LYS A 62 -11.03 5.31 -11.45
C LYS A 62 -11.30 5.07 -9.95
N LEU A 63 -10.25 4.88 -9.17
CA LEU A 63 -10.39 4.70 -7.73
C LEU A 63 -11.00 5.93 -7.05
N VAL A 64 -10.59 7.15 -7.43
CA VAL A 64 -11.17 8.39 -6.90
C VAL A 64 -12.65 8.52 -7.26
N GLU A 65 -13.05 8.14 -8.47
CA GLU A 65 -14.45 8.12 -8.90
C GLU A 65 -15.27 7.15 -8.04
N ASP A 66 -14.77 5.93 -7.79
CA ASP A 66 -15.41 4.91 -6.94
C ASP A 66 -15.52 5.34 -5.46
N LEU A 67 -14.66 6.26 -5.01
CA LEU A 67 -14.59 6.76 -3.64
C LEU A 67 -15.18 8.17 -3.46
N SER A 68 -15.89 8.71 -4.44
CA SER A 68 -16.42 10.10 -4.45
C SER A 68 -17.21 10.45 -3.18
N ASP A 69 -17.99 9.53 -2.63
CA ASP A 69 -18.81 9.71 -1.43
C ASP A 69 -18.12 9.20 -0.13
N THR A 70 -16.81 8.93 -0.19
CA THR A 70 -16.06 8.36 0.93
C THR A 70 -15.14 9.39 1.56
N ASP A 71 -15.27 9.63 2.86
CA ASP A 71 -14.30 10.37 3.66
C ASP A 71 -13.16 9.42 4.06
N VAL A 72 -12.02 9.54 3.40
CA VAL A 72 -10.86 8.69 3.65
C VAL A 72 -10.10 9.17 4.88
N ILE A 73 -10.16 8.42 5.97
CA ILE A 73 -9.49 8.73 7.24
C ILE A 73 -8.16 7.99 7.43
N GLY A 74 -7.87 7.04 6.55
CA GLY A 74 -6.58 6.35 6.56
C GLY A 74 -6.35 5.49 5.34
N ILE A 75 -5.07 5.30 5.00
CA ILE A 75 -4.59 4.41 3.94
C ILE A 75 -3.55 3.46 4.50
N ALA A 76 -3.71 2.16 4.27
CA ALA A 76 -2.66 1.17 4.43
C ALA A 76 -2.28 0.61 3.04
N TYR A 77 -1.07 0.93 2.56
CA TYR A 77 -0.58 0.44 1.28
C TYR A 77 0.20 -0.86 1.47
N CYS A 78 -0.52 -1.98 1.51
CA CYS A 78 0.03 -3.33 1.71
C CYS A 78 0.40 -4.03 0.39
N VAL A 79 0.42 -3.29 -0.73
CA VAL A 79 0.85 -3.83 -2.03
C VAL A 79 2.36 -3.89 -2.09
N GLY A 80 2.89 -4.96 -2.67
CA GLY A 80 4.31 -5.14 -2.89
C GLY A 80 4.60 -6.50 -3.50
N SER A 81 5.84 -6.66 -3.91
CA SER A 81 6.39 -7.94 -4.35
C SER A 81 7.83 -8.06 -3.87
N ILE A 82 8.33 -9.27 -3.77
CA ILE A 82 9.73 -9.54 -3.47
C ILE A 82 10.31 -10.32 -4.63
N GLU A 83 11.32 -9.76 -5.27
CA GLU A 83 12.13 -10.45 -6.28
C GLU A 83 13.55 -10.60 -5.73
N ILE A 84 13.94 -11.84 -5.47
CA ILE A 84 15.25 -12.20 -4.89
C ILE A 84 16.06 -12.89 -5.97
N LYS A 85 17.16 -12.26 -6.37
CA LYS A 85 18.10 -12.84 -7.33
C LYS A 85 19.50 -12.23 -7.26
N PRO A 86 20.54 -13.00 -7.64
CA PRO A 86 21.90 -12.49 -7.69
C PRO A 86 22.02 -11.22 -8.55
N PHE A 87 22.74 -10.21 -8.07
CA PHE A 87 22.91 -8.94 -8.77
C PHE A 87 23.42 -9.10 -10.20
N LYS A 88 24.32 -10.06 -10.43
CA LYS A 88 24.89 -10.37 -11.75
C LYS A 88 23.84 -10.61 -12.86
N ILE A 89 22.67 -11.14 -12.48
CA ILE A 89 21.60 -11.48 -13.45
C ILE A 89 20.42 -10.52 -13.40
N THR A 90 20.49 -9.45 -12.61
CA THR A 90 19.45 -8.42 -12.59
C THR A 90 19.48 -7.60 -13.87
N LYS A 91 18.32 -7.06 -14.23
CA LYS A 91 18.16 -6.17 -15.39
C LYS A 91 17.52 -4.86 -14.92
N ALA A 92 17.77 -3.77 -15.64
CA ALA A 92 17.17 -2.47 -15.35
C ALA A 92 15.65 -2.53 -15.19
N ARG A 93 14.96 -3.32 -16.01
CA ARG A 93 13.51 -3.52 -15.92
C ARG A 93 13.04 -4.09 -14.58
N ASP A 94 13.85 -4.89 -13.91
CA ASP A 94 13.48 -5.49 -12.61
C ASP A 94 13.40 -4.41 -11.53
N PHE A 95 14.36 -3.47 -11.55
CA PHE A 95 14.34 -2.29 -10.68
C PHE A 95 13.17 -1.39 -11.00
N VAL A 96 12.96 -1.05 -12.28
CA VAL A 96 11.84 -0.20 -12.71
C VAL A 96 10.50 -0.79 -12.26
N SER A 97 10.26 -2.08 -12.51
CA SER A 97 9.02 -2.76 -12.11
C SER A 97 8.81 -2.72 -10.60
N SER A 98 9.89 -2.95 -9.82
CA SER A 98 9.81 -2.88 -8.35
C SER A 98 9.52 -1.45 -7.87
N TYR A 99 10.13 -0.44 -8.46
CA TYR A 99 9.85 0.97 -8.14
C TYR A 99 8.44 1.38 -8.50
N VAL A 100 7.95 1.00 -9.67
CA VAL A 100 6.58 1.31 -10.09
C VAL A 100 5.57 0.74 -9.10
N LEU A 101 5.71 -0.54 -8.73
CA LEU A 101 4.76 -1.19 -7.83
C LEU A 101 4.83 -0.66 -6.39
N ASN A 102 6.05 -0.48 -5.86
CA ASN A 102 6.23 -0.19 -4.44
C ASN A 102 6.23 1.30 -4.12
N LEU A 103 6.58 2.17 -5.08
CA LEU A 103 6.75 3.61 -4.86
C LEU A 103 5.81 4.45 -5.73
N VAL A 104 5.90 4.33 -7.07
CA VAL A 104 5.17 5.22 -7.98
C VAL A 104 3.65 5.08 -7.81
N ALA A 105 3.15 3.85 -7.74
CA ALA A 105 1.72 3.60 -7.57
C ALA A 105 1.15 4.25 -6.30
N VAL A 106 1.87 4.20 -5.18
CA VAL A 106 1.38 4.84 -3.94
C VAL A 106 1.47 6.37 -3.99
N THR A 107 2.42 6.94 -4.73
CA THR A 107 2.46 8.40 -4.92
C THR A 107 1.25 8.89 -5.70
N ASP A 108 0.83 8.16 -6.74
CA ASP A 108 -0.37 8.49 -7.50
C ASP A 108 -1.65 8.41 -6.66
N ILE A 109 -1.75 7.40 -5.78
CA ILE A 109 -2.88 7.27 -4.85
C ILE A 109 -2.93 8.48 -3.90
N ILE A 110 -1.83 8.79 -3.21
CA ILE A 110 -1.78 9.87 -2.23
C ILE A 110 -2.09 11.20 -2.90
N ARG A 111 -1.49 11.47 -4.07
CA ARG A 111 -1.71 12.69 -4.85
C ARG A 111 -3.16 12.84 -5.28
N SER A 112 -3.77 11.78 -5.79
CA SER A 112 -5.15 11.80 -6.29
C SER A 112 -6.20 11.93 -5.19
N LEU A 113 -5.88 11.52 -3.96
CA LEU A 113 -6.75 11.65 -2.79
C LEU A 113 -6.35 12.80 -1.84
N LEU A 114 -5.41 13.67 -2.25
CA LEU A 114 -4.74 14.61 -1.35
C LEU A 114 -5.73 15.52 -0.59
N ASP A 115 -6.69 16.10 -1.30
CA ASP A 115 -7.67 17.01 -0.70
C ASP A 115 -8.61 16.28 0.27
N ASN A 116 -9.03 15.05 -0.10
CA ASN A 116 -9.84 14.21 0.77
C ASN A 116 -9.07 13.84 2.06
N LEU A 117 -7.80 13.44 1.92
CA LEU A 117 -6.93 13.11 3.06
C LEU A 117 -6.70 14.31 3.98
N LYS A 118 -6.44 15.51 3.43
CA LYS A 118 -6.29 16.74 4.20
C LYS A 118 -7.56 17.11 4.97
N LYS A 119 -8.71 17.10 4.29
CA LYS A 119 -10.02 17.38 4.90
C LYS A 119 -10.31 16.48 6.10
N ASN A 120 -9.86 15.25 6.07
CA ASN A 120 -10.17 14.26 7.09
C ASN A 120 -9.04 14.03 8.12
N ASN A 121 -7.95 14.82 8.08
CA ASN A 121 -6.77 14.63 8.94
C ASN A 121 -6.27 13.17 8.93
N ALA A 122 -6.14 12.61 7.76
CA ALA A 122 -5.93 11.20 7.53
C ALA A 122 -4.53 10.71 7.96
N SER A 123 -4.40 9.40 8.09
CA SER A 123 -3.13 8.72 8.33
C SER A 123 -2.80 7.76 7.21
N VAL A 124 -1.56 7.80 6.71
CA VAL A 124 -1.07 6.88 5.68
C VAL A 124 0.03 6.01 6.26
N VAL A 125 -0.08 4.70 6.06
CA VAL A 125 0.92 3.72 6.46
C VAL A 125 1.47 3.01 5.23
N LEU A 126 2.78 3.12 5.05
CA LEU A 126 3.55 2.46 4.01
C LEU A 126 4.36 1.29 4.59
N PHE A 127 4.79 0.37 3.75
CA PHE A 127 5.57 -0.78 4.20
C PHE A 127 6.93 -0.81 3.49
N SER A 128 8.00 -0.74 4.29
CA SER A 128 9.38 -1.00 3.90
C SER A 128 9.78 -2.44 4.26
N THR A 129 11.04 -2.66 4.53
CA THR A 129 11.63 -3.92 5.00
C THR A 129 12.91 -3.64 5.77
N VAL A 130 13.25 -4.47 6.75
CA VAL A 130 14.56 -4.38 7.42
C VAL A 130 15.75 -4.54 6.44
N ALA A 131 15.53 -5.20 5.30
CA ALA A 131 16.52 -5.33 4.24
C ALA A 131 16.93 -3.97 3.63
N ALA A 132 16.10 -2.94 3.70
CA ALA A 132 16.42 -1.58 3.25
C ALA A 132 17.56 -0.95 4.05
N LYS A 133 17.70 -1.31 5.34
CA LYS A 133 18.74 -0.80 6.25
C LYS A 133 19.94 -1.75 6.41
N LYS A 134 19.66 -3.06 6.58
CA LYS A 134 20.72 -4.03 6.90
C LYS A 134 21.37 -4.64 5.67
N GLY A 135 20.69 -4.63 4.52
CA GLY A 135 21.12 -5.34 3.33
C GLY A 135 21.08 -6.86 3.50
N PHE A 136 20.54 -7.56 2.54
CA PHE A 136 20.58 -9.03 2.48
C PHE A 136 21.07 -9.48 1.11
N THR A 137 21.70 -10.64 1.06
CA THR A 137 22.15 -11.24 -0.20
C THR A 137 20.98 -11.36 -1.18
N ASN A 138 21.21 -10.98 -2.43
CA ASN A 138 20.23 -11.06 -3.54
C ASN A 138 19.00 -10.14 -3.39
N HIS A 139 19.00 -9.18 -2.46
CA HIS A 139 17.87 -8.27 -2.21
C HIS A 139 18.01 -6.89 -2.86
N SER A 140 18.98 -6.66 -3.76
CA SER A 140 19.28 -5.34 -4.31
C SER A 140 18.06 -4.63 -4.93
N ILE A 141 17.18 -5.35 -5.61
CA ILE A 141 15.98 -4.81 -6.24
C ILE A 141 15.01 -4.29 -5.18
N ILE A 142 14.59 -5.16 -4.26
CA ILE A 142 13.57 -4.79 -3.27
C ILE A 142 14.11 -3.84 -2.21
N SER A 143 15.37 -3.99 -1.79
CA SER A 143 15.99 -3.10 -0.80
C SER A 143 16.05 -1.66 -1.31
N SER A 144 16.46 -1.45 -2.58
CA SER A 144 16.50 -0.10 -3.17
C SER A 144 15.11 0.52 -3.29
N ALA A 145 14.11 -0.22 -3.76
CA ALA A 145 12.74 0.28 -3.86
C ALA A 145 12.14 0.62 -2.49
N LYS A 146 12.39 -0.20 -1.47
CA LYS A 146 11.87 0.03 -0.12
C LYS A 146 12.62 1.14 0.64
N SER A 147 13.91 1.35 0.36
CA SER A 147 14.64 2.55 0.84
C SER A 147 14.05 3.83 0.26
N ALA A 148 13.63 3.80 -1.01
CA ALA A 148 12.93 4.94 -1.62
C ALA A 148 11.55 5.20 -0.97
N VAL A 149 10.82 4.16 -0.55
CA VAL A 149 9.58 4.31 0.23
C VAL A 149 9.85 4.99 1.57
N GLU A 150 10.95 4.67 2.26
CA GLU A 150 11.33 5.35 3.50
C GLU A 150 11.63 6.84 3.27
N GLY A 151 12.40 7.15 2.20
CA GLY A 151 12.68 8.55 1.81
C GLY A 151 11.42 9.32 1.46
N LEU A 152 10.50 8.73 0.70
CA LEU A 152 9.18 9.30 0.41
C LEU A 152 8.39 9.57 1.69
N THR A 153 8.39 8.62 2.63
CA THR A 153 7.70 8.76 3.91
C THR A 153 8.16 9.99 4.68
N VAL A 154 9.48 10.18 4.80
CA VAL A 154 10.07 11.32 5.52
C VAL A 154 9.70 12.64 4.85
N SER A 155 9.82 12.71 3.51
CA SER A 155 9.49 13.93 2.75
C SER A 155 8.02 14.30 2.86
N LEU A 156 7.12 13.33 2.64
CA LEU A 156 5.68 13.61 2.71
C LEU A 156 5.20 13.86 4.14
N ALA A 157 5.82 13.24 5.15
CA ALA A 157 5.50 13.55 6.54
C ALA A 157 5.82 15.00 6.89
N ALA A 158 6.94 15.54 6.39
CA ALA A 158 7.30 16.94 6.58
C ALA A 158 6.40 17.89 5.79
N GLU A 159 6.11 17.57 4.52
CA GLU A 159 5.35 18.42 3.61
C GLU A 159 3.86 18.50 3.96
N LEU A 160 3.28 17.40 4.41
CA LEU A 160 1.83 17.27 4.61
C LEU A 160 1.37 17.45 6.06
N ALA A 161 2.30 17.61 7.00
CA ALA A 161 1.98 17.95 8.39
C ALA A 161 1.34 19.36 8.48
N PRO A 162 0.44 19.60 9.44
CA PRO A 162 -0.11 18.65 10.42
C PRO A 162 -1.31 17.85 9.90
N ASN A 163 -1.77 18.12 8.68
CA ASN A 163 -3.07 17.65 8.19
C ASN A 163 -3.06 16.14 7.84
N ILE A 164 -1.93 15.60 7.37
CA ILE A 164 -1.81 14.18 7.05
C ILE A 164 -0.58 13.61 7.75
N ARG A 165 -0.75 12.51 8.46
CA ARG A 165 0.36 11.76 9.07
C ARG A 165 0.80 10.64 8.14
N ILE A 166 2.08 10.62 7.79
CA ILE A 166 2.67 9.58 6.95
C ILE A 166 3.67 8.77 7.78
N ASN A 167 3.50 7.46 7.82
CA ASN A 167 4.37 6.55 8.56
C ASN A 167 4.80 5.37 7.70
N CYS A 168 5.92 4.76 8.03
CA CYS A 168 6.42 3.56 7.38
C CYS A 168 6.76 2.48 8.41
N ILE A 169 6.33 1.25 8.13
CA ILE A 169 6.66 0.07 8.92
C ILE A 169 7.67 -0.76 8.13
N ALA A 170 8.80 -1.10 8.74
CA ALA A 170 9.84 -1.94 8.14
C ALA A 170 9.83 -3.34 8.79
N PRO A 171 8.96 -4.25 8.35
CA PRO A 171 8.90 -5.59 8.91
C PRO A 171 10.15 -6.41 8.57
N SER A 172 10.46 -7.36 9.46
CA SER A 172 11.37 -8.45 9.17
C SER A 172 10.61 -9.61 8.51
N LEU A 173 11.10 -10.84 8.67
CA LEU A 173 10.45 -12.02 8.11
C LEU A 173 9.00 -12.11 8.60
N THR A 174 8.06 -12.01 7.68
CA THR A 174 6.64 -12.02 7.99
C THR A 174 5.99 -13.24 7.34
N LYS A 175 5.34 -14.09 8.13
CA LYS A 175 4.65 -15.27 7.61
C LYS A 175 3.55 -14.87 6.64
N SER A 176 3.81 -15.02 5.35
CA SER A 176 2.91 -14.68 4.25
C SER A 176 3.14 -15.58 3.05
N LYS A 177 2.31 -15.47 2.01
CA LYS A 177 2.54 -16.18 0.73
C LYS A 177 3.82 -15.71 -0.02
N MET A 178 4.44 -14.61 0.43
CA MET A 178 5.67 -14.04 -0.16
C MET A 178 6.94 -14.44 0.60
N ALA A 179 6.84 -15.12 1.73
CA ALA A 179 7.96 -15.55 2.57
C ALA A 179 8.29 -17.01 2.35
#